data_af22c3e6709198224f9b86af593ae0f4
#
_entry.id   af22c3e6709198224f9b86af593ae0f4
#
_cell.length_a   1.000
_cell.length_b   1.000
_cell.length_c   1.000
_cell.angle_alpha   90.00
_cell.angle_beta   90.00
_cell.angle_gamma   90.00
#
_symmetry.space_group_name_H-M   'P 1'
#
loop_
_entity.id
_entity.type
_entity.pdbx_description
1 polymer ?
#
loop_
_entity_poly.entity_id
_entity_poly.type
_entity_poly.pdbx_seq_one_letter_code
_entity_poly.pdbx_strand_id
1 'polypeptide(L)'
;VSAARRVGIPVIFVRVAFRDGYPEVSKKNKMFSVITEHGNMTISDSSTQIHHSVAPLPDEPVVTKLRVSSFAGSDLDVILRAHGIDKLILTGIATSGVVLSTLREAADKDYRLVVLSDACLDADPEVHRVLVEKVFPRQADVLTVSEWAATLP
;
A
#
# COMPACT_ATOMS: atom_id res chain seq x y z
N VAL A 1 -2.18 -11.65 -5.03
CA VAL A 1 -3.65 -11.55 -4.94
C VAL A 1 -4.29 -12.93 -5.05
N SER A 2 -4.12 -13.67 -6.15
CA SER A 2 -4.80 -14.96 -6.38
C SER A 2 -4.55 -16.02 -5.29
N ALA A 3 -3.33 -16.08 -4.74
CA ALA A 3 -3.00 -16.99 -3.64
C ALA A 3 -3.77 -16.65 -2.36
N ALA A 4 -3.89 -15.36 -2.03
CA ALA A 4 -4.66 -14.88 -0.88
C ALA A 4 -6.15 -15.26 -1.01
N ARG A 5 -6.74 -14.92 -2.15
CA ARG A 5 -8.16 -15.21 -2.44
C ARG A 5 -8.49 -16.70 -2.32
N ARG A 6 -7.61 -17.56 -2.82
CA ARG A 6 -7.80 -19.03 -2.79
C ARG A 6 -7.96 -19.58 -1.37
N VAL A 7 -7.31 -18.98 -0.39
CA VAL A 7 -7.34 -19.42 1.01
C VAL A 7 -8.15 -18.50 1.93
N GLY A 8 -8.93 -17.57 1.36
CA GLY A 8 -9.82 -16.69 2.09
C GLY A 8 -9.11 -15.58 2.90
N ILE A 9 -7.86 -15.24 2.56
CA ILE A 9 -7.18 -14.08 3.15
C ILE A 9 -7.77 -12.82 2.52
N PRO A 10 -8.29 -11.86 3.33
CA PRO A 10 -8.85 -10.62 2.81
C PRO A 10 -7.83 -9.82 1.99
N VAL A 11 -8.27 -9.30 0.85
CA VAL A 11 -7.47 -8.41 0.01
C VAL A 11 -8.02 -7.00 0.13
N ILE A 12 -7.17 -6.04 0.47
CA ILE A 12 -7.52 -4.63 0.57
C ILE A 12 -6.63 -3.88 -0.43
N PHE A 13 -7.26 -3.21 -1.37
CA PHE A 13 -6.56 -2.36 -2.33
C PHE A 13 -6.39 -0.97 -1.76
N VAL A 14 -5.24 -0.36 -2.05
CA VAL A 14 -4.95 1.02 -1.62
C VAL A 14 -4.51 1.84 -2.82
N ARG A 15 -5.15 2.98 -3.01
CA ARG A 15 -4.79 3.95 -4.04
C ARG A 15 -4.63 5.35 -3.45
N VAL A 16 -3.85 6.20 -4.09
CA VAL A 16 -3.83 7.63 -3.81
C VAL A 16 -4.72 8.35 -4.81
N ALA A 17 -5.66 9.15 -4.33
CA ALA A 17 -6.48 10.01 -5.17
C ALA A 17 -7.04 11.16 -4.34
N PHE A 18 -7.44 12.24 -5.02
CA PHE A 18 -7.89 13.48 -4.40
C PHE A 18 -9.26 13.88 -4.95
N ARG A 19 -9.93 14.80 -4.28
CA ARG A 19 -11.13 15.46 -4.80
C ARG A 19 -10.76 16.43 -5.90
N ASP A 20 -11.74 16.76 -6.75
CA ASP A 20 -11.59 17.81 -7.75
C ASP A 20 -11.17 19.13 -7.09
N GLY A 21 -10.23 19.83 -7.71
CA GLY A 21 -9.65 21.05 -7.15
C GLY A 21 -8.61 20.84 -6.04
N TYR A 22 -8.32 19.57 -5.67
CA TYR A 22 -7.25 19.21 -4.71
C TYR A 22 -7.30 19.91 -3.34
N PRO A 23 -8.46 20.01 -2.67
CA PRO A 23 -8.57 20.72 -1.40
C PRO A 23 -7.69 20.13 -0.28
N GLU A 24 -7.29 18.86 -0.40
CA GLU A 24 -6.41 18.17 0.55
C GLU A 24 -4.92 18.46 0.34
N VAL A 25 -4.54 19.11 -0.75
CA VAL A 25 -3.13 19.33 -1.12
C VAL A 25 -2.63 20.66 -0.58
N SER A 26 -1.65 20.59 0.30
CA SER A 26 -0.97 21.78 0.84
C SER A 26 0.22 22.19 -0.02
N LYS A 27 0.35 23.47 -0.34
CA LYS A 27 1.53 24.05 -1.01
C LYS A 27 2.84 23.86 -0.22
N LYS A 28 2.75 23.58 1.09
CA LYS A 28 3.91 23.31 1.95
C LYS A 28 4.43 21.87 1.81
N ASN A 29 3.64 20.96 1.24
CA ASN A 29 4.03 19.56 1.07
C ASN A 29 4.78 19.40 -0.26
N LYS A 30 6.10 19.28 -0.19
CA LYS A 30 6.98 19.21 -1.37
C LYS A 30 6.60 18.10 -2.35
N MET A 31 6.18 16.93 -1.85
CA MET A 31 5.81 15.80 -2.70
C MET A 31 4.45 16.00 -3.37
N PHE A 32 3.45 16.45 -2.61
CA PHE A 32 2.07 16.53 -3.12
C PHE A 32 1.74 17.86 -3.79
N SER A 33 2.47 18.95 -3.50
CA SER A 33 2.18 20.25 -4.11
C SER A 33 2.26 20.25 -5.64
N VAL A 34 3.15 19.43 -6.22
CA VAL A 34 3.31 19.32 -7.68
C VAL A 34 2.13 18.61 -8.37
N ILE A 35 1.32 17.86 -7.63
CA ILE A 35 0.16 17.14 -8.19
C ILE A 35 -0.87 18.09 -8.77
N THR A 36 -1.04 19.27 -8.16
CA THR A 36 -1.98 20.27 -8.64
C THR A 36 -1.58 20.88 -9.99
N GLU A 37 -0.31 20.79 -10.34
CA GLU A 37 0.22 21.30 -11.62
C GLU A 37 -0.08 20.32 -12.77
N HIS A 38 -0.10 19.02 -12.48
CA HIS A 38 -0.36 17.99 -13.49
C HIS A 38 -1.84 17.66 -13.67
N GLY A 39 -2.66 17.81 -12.64
CA GLY A 39 -4.11 17.73 -12.69
C GLY A 39 -4.69 16.34 -13.06
N ASN A 40 -3.99 15.25 -12.75
CA ASN A 40 -4.38 13.89 -13.15
C ASN A 40 -4.44 12.89 -12.00
N MET A 41 -4.71 13.34 -10.77
CA MET A 41 -4.74 12.52 -9.57
C MET A 41 -6.07 12.61 -8.80
N THR A 42 -7.17 12.94 -9.50
CA THR A 42 -8.50 12.91 -8.87
C THR A 42 -9.08 11.52 -8.82
N ILE A 43 -10.14 11.33 -8.03
CA ILE A 43 -10.81 10.02 -7.85
C ILE A 43 -11.30 9.46 -9.20
N SER A 44 -11.68 10.31 -10.15
CA SER A 44 -12.19 9.93 -11.47
C SER A 44 -11.12 9.68 -12.51
N ASP A 45 -9.88 10.10 -12.27
CA ASP A 45 -8.79 9.93 -13.25
C ASP A 45 -8.38 8.46 -13.42
N SER A 46 -8.10 8.07 -14.65
CA SER A 46 -7.65 6.70 -14.98
C SER A 46 -6.32 6.33 -14.31
N SER A 47 -5.45 7.32 -14.09
CA SER A 47 -4.15 7.17 -13.40
C SER A 47 -4.26 6.71 -11.94
N THR A 48 -5.42 6.95 -11.31
CA THR A 48 -5.68 6.58 -9.90
C THR A 48 -6.44 5.26 -9.76
N GLN A 49 -6.83 4.63 -10.84
CA GLN A 49 -7.58 3.38 -10.79
C GLN A 49 -6.67 2.18 -10.53
N ILE A 50 -7.22 1.16 -9.87
CA ILE A 50 -6.51 -0.12 -9.70
C ILE A 50 -6.35 -0.78 -11.07
N HIS A 51 -5.15 -1.28 -11.35
CA HIS A 51 -4.85 -1.90 -12.63
C HIS A 51 -5.73 -3.14 -12.87
N HIS A 52 -6.25 -3.28 -14.09
CA HIS A 52 -7.21 -4.33 -14.43
C HIS A 52 -6.71 -5.78 -14.17
N SER A 53 -5.39 -6.03 -14.26
CA SER A 53 -4.82 -7.36 -14.00
C SER A 53 -4.95 -7.82 -12.54
N VAL A 54 -5.21 -6.88 -11.63
CA VAL A 54 -5.42 -7.15 -10.19
C VAL A 54 -6.74 -6.56 -9.70
N ALA A 55 -7.70 -6.38 -10.59
CA ALA A 55 -8.97 -5.73 -10.29
C ALA A 55 -9.62 -6.26 -9.00
N PRO A 56 -10.12 -5.35 -8.14
CA PRO A 56 -10.85 -5.73 -6.93
C PRO A 56 -12.12 -6.53 -7.26
N LEU A 57 -12.43 -7.51 -6.42
CA LEU A 57 -13.76 -8.15 -6.42
C LEU A 57 -14.78 -7.21 -5.75
N PRO A 58 -16.09 -7.42 -5.96
CA PRO A 58 -17.13 -6.52 -5.44
C PRO A 58 -17.14 -6.34 -3.92
N ASP A 59 -16.64 -7.32 -3.18
CA ASP A 59 -16.54 -7.36 -1.71
C ASP A 59 -15.16 -6.95 -1.17
N GLU A 60 -14.20 -6.67 -2.05
CA GLU A 60 -12.87 -6.24 -1.64
C GLU A 60 -12.78 -4.72 -1.51
N PRO A 61 -12.38 -4.20 -0.32
CA PRO A 61 -12.27 -2.76 -0.11
C PRO A 61 -11.22 -2.09 -0.98
N VAL A 62 -11.54 -0.92 -1.51
CA VAL A 62 -10.58 -0.01 -2.15
C VAL A 62 -10.43 1.23 -1.29
N VAL A 63 -9.36 1.26 -0.52
CA VAL A 63 -8.99 2.38 0.34
C VAL A 63 -8.36 3.50 -0.48
N THR A 64 -8.89 4.71 -0.36
CA THR A 64 -8.30 5.90 -0.96
C THR A 64 -7.57 6.71 0.10
N LYS A 65 -6.26 6.86 -0.05
CA LYS A 65 -5.40 7.61 0.87
C LYS A 65 -5.03 8.99 0.32
N LEU A 66 -4.72 9.91 1.22
CA LEU A 66 -4.39 11.31 0.89
C LEU A 66 -2.93 11.67 1.15
N ARG A 67 -2.12 10.74 1.68
CA ARG A 67 -0.69 10.93 1.98
C ARG A 67 0.09 9.68 1.60
N VAL A 68 1.36 9.62 1.95
CA VAL A 68 2.25 8.52 1.54
C VAL A 68 1.87 7.20 2.21
N SER A 69 1.69 7.18 3.52
CA SER A 69 1.20 6.00 4.24
C SER A 69 -0.23 5.64 3.85
N SER A 70 -0.53 4.36 3.82
CA SER A 70 -1.89 3.85 3.56
C SER A 70 -2.89 4.23 4.65
N PHE A 71 -2.43 4.53 5.86
CA PHE A 71 -3.28 4.97 6.97
C PHE A 71 -3.60 6.46 6.91
N ALA A 72 -2.73 7.26 6.31
CA ALA A 72 -2.80 8.71 6.41
C ALA A 72 -3.88 9.33 5.52
N GLY A 73 -4.95 9.81 6.14
CA GLY A 73 -6.11 10.39 5.47
C GLY A 73 -7.00 9.36 4.78
N SER A 74 -7.09 8.15 5.35
CA SER A 74 -7.89 7.04 4.83
C SER A 74 -8.69 6.37 5.94
N ASP A 75 -9.55 5.45 5.56
CA ASP A 75 -10.35 4.59 6.42
C ASP A 75 -9.69 3.22 6.71
N LEU A 76 -8.44 3.01 6.30
CA LEU A 76 -7.76 1.72 6.44
C LEU A 76 -7.78 1.19 7.89
N ASP A 77 -7.44 2.04 8.87
CA ASP A 77 -7.39 1.64 10.28
C ASP A 77 -8.76 1.15 10.79
N VAL A 78 -9.83 1.81 10.36
CA VAL A 78 -11.21 1.43 10.71
C VAL A 78 -11.55 0.07 10.12
N ILE A 79 -11.21 -0.16 8.86
CA ILE A 79 -11.47 -1.44 8.16
C ILE A 79 -10.70 -2.58 8.85
N LEU A 80 -9.40 -2.40 9.11
CA LEU A 80 -8.57 -3.42 9.74
C LEU A 80 -9.09 -3.81 11.13
N ARG A 81 -9.48 -2.82 11.94
CA ARG A 81 -10.05 -3.07 13.28
C ARG A 81 -11.41 -3.74 13.23
N ALA A 82 -12.28 -3.31 12.31
CA ALA A 82 -13.62 -3.91 12.15
C ALA A 82 -13.55 -5.40 11.79
N HIS A 83 -12.51 -5.81 11.09
CA HIS A 83 -12.28 -7.21 10.71
C HIS A 83 -11.34 -7.96 11.67
N GLY A 84 -10.87 -7.35 12.75
CA GLY A 84 -9.97 -7.98 13.72
C GLY A 84 -8.61 -8.38 13.11
N ILE A 85 -8.16 -7.66 12.08
CA ILE A 85 -6.90 -7.95 11.39
C ILE A 85 -5.73 -7.45 12.25
N ASP A 86 -4.79 -8.33 12.56
CA ASP A 86 -3.58 -8.06 13.35
C ASP A 86 -2.28 -8.35 12.59
N LYS A 87 -2.37 -8.90 11.37
CA LYS A 87 -1.23 -9.20 10.50
C LYS A 87 -1.46 -8.62 9.10
N LEU A 88 -0.48 -7.88 8.60
CA LEU A 88 -0.53 -7.30 7.27
C LEU A 88 0.55 -7.90 6.37
N ILE A 89 0.17 -8.18 5.12
CA ILE A 89 1.08 -8.60 4.06
C ILE A 89 1.14 -7.47 3.06
N LEU A 90 2.27 -6.77 3.01
CA LEU A 90 2.45 -5.55 2.26
C LEU A 90 3.07 -5.83 0.89
N THR A 91 2.46 -5.23 -0.13
CA THR A 91 2.92 -5.25 -1.52
C THR A 91 2.66 -3.88 -2.16
N GLY A 92 3.28 -3.58 -3.27
CA GLY A 92 2.90 -2.41 -4.08
C GLY A 92 4.07 -1.53 -4.55
N ILE A 93 3.71 -0.35 -5.04
CA ILE A 93 4.58 0.65 -5.66
C ILE A 93 4.30 2.02 -5.00
N ALA A 94 5.29 2.73 -4.51
CA ALA A 94 6.72 2.47 -4.54
C ALA A 94 7.21 1.89 -3.21
N THR A 95 8.26 1.07 -3.23
CA THR A 95 8.88 0.48 -2.03
C THR A 95 9.31 1.54 -1.03
N SER A 96 9.98 2.61 -1.48
CA SER A 96 10.44 3.75 -0.66
C SER A 96 9.32 4.73 -0.28
N GLY A 97 8.18 4.63 -0.94
CA GLY A 97 7.02 5.48 -0.69
C GLY A 97 6.01 4.78 0.22
N VAL A 98 4.89 4.31 -0.39
CA VAL A 98 3.76 3.75 0.33
C VAL A 98 4.14 2.52 1.16
N VAL A 99 4.97 1.61 0.64
CA VAL A 99 5.32 0.38 1.36
C VAL A 99 6.10 0.71 2.63
N LEU A 100 7.18 1.50 2.53
CA LEU A 100 7.98 1.93 3.68
C LEU A 100 7.13 2.71 4.70
N SER A 101 6.36 3.69 4.24
CA SER A 101 5.57 4.55 5.13
C SER A 101 4.47 3.77 5.85
N THR A 102 3.80 2.86 5.14
CA THR A 102 2.77 1.99 5.72
C THR A 102 3.37 0.98 6.70
N LEU A 103 4.53 0.39 6.35
CA LEU A 103 5.25 -0.53 7.22
C LEU A 103 5.61 0.12 8.55
N ARG A 104 6.18 1.34 8.52
CA ARG A 104 6.55 2.08 9.73
C ARG A 104 5.34 2.37 10.61
N GLU A 105 4.28 2.92 10.02
CA GLU A 105 3.07 3.24 10.76
C GLU A 105 2.35 1.99 11.30
N ALA A 106 2.31 0.91 10.53
CA ALA A 106 1.73 -0.35 10.96
C ALA A 106 2.53 -0.99 12.10
N ALA A 107 3.87 -0.91 12.05
CA ALA A 107 4.73 -1.38 13.13
C ALA A 107 4.49 -0.60 14.44
N ASP A 108 4.35 0.73 14.34
CA ASP A 108 4.05 1.60 15.49
C ASP A 108 2.63 1.37 16.04
N LYS A 109 1.75 0.71 15.28
CA LYS A 109 0.40 0.27 15.67
C LYS A 109 0.34 -1.19 16.12
N ASP A 110 1.50 -1.85 16.31
CA ASP A 110 1.65 -3.23 16.77
C ASP A 110 1.11 -4.31 15.82
N TYR A 111 0.99 -4.02 14.51
CA TYR A 111 0.68 -5.05 13.52
C TYR A 111 1.87 -5.99 13.30
N ARG A 112 1.61 -7.28 13.14
CA ARG A 112 2.57 -8.24 12.58
C ARG A 112 2.69 -8.02 11.07
N LEU A 113 3.92 -7.94 10.56
CA LEU A 113 4.16 -7.49 9.19
C LEU A 113 4.93 -8.52 8.37
N VAL A 114 4.48 -8.70 7.14
CA VAL A 114 5.21 -9.41 6.08
C VAL A 114 5.30 -8.47 4.88
N VAL A 115 6.45 -8.42 4.24
CA VAL A 115 6.63 -7.72 2.96
C VAL A 115 6.98 -8.75 1.90
N LEU A 116 6.28 -8.72 0.77
CA LEU A 116 6.61 -9.57 -0.37
C LEU A 116 7.54 -8.80 -1.31
N SER A 117 8.83 -9.12 -1.24
CA SER A 117 9.90 -8.34 -1.89
C SER A 117 9.75 -8.28 -3.41
N ASP A 118 9.39 -9.39 -4.05
CA ASP A 118 9.17 -9.51 -5.49
C ASP A 118 7.77 -9.03 -5.96
N ALA A 119 6.91 -8.60 -5.02
CA ALA A 119 5.65 -7.92 -5.27
C ALA A 119 5.69 -6.43 -4.87
N CYS A 120 6.88 -5.90 -4.62
CA CYS A 120 7.15 -4.48 -4.43
C CYS A 120 8.06 -3.97 -5.55
N LEU A 121 7.90 -2.70 -5.93
CA LEU A 121 8.73 -2.07 -6.95
C LEU A 121 9.06 -0.64 -6.55
N ASP A 122 10.25 -0.18 -6.91
CA ASP A 122 10.68 1.22 -6.80
C ASP A 122 11.24 1.70 -8.14
N ALA A 123 11.27 3.00 -8.33
CA ALA A 123 11.89 3.61 -9.51
C ALA A 123 13.42 3.42 -9.51
N ASP A 124 14.01 3.33 -8.32
CA ASP A 124 15.44 3.07 -8.13
C ASP A 124 15.64 1.66 -7.56
N PRO A 125 16.21 0.72 -8.35
CA PRO A 125 16.46 -0.66 -7.90
C PRO A 125 17.38 -0.76 -6.68
N GLU A 126 18.33 0.16 -6.52
CA GLU A 126 19.22 0.16 -5.36
C GLU A 126 18.49 0.57 -4.09
N VAL A 127 17.60 1.56 -4.18
CA VAL A 127 16.72 1.94 -3.06
C VAL A 127 15.84 0.77 -2.66
N HIS A 128 15.21 0.10 -3.63
CA HIS A 128 14.43 -1.12 -3.37
C HIS A 128 15.26 -2.17 -2.65
N ARG A 129 16.43 -2.52 -3.17
CA ARG A 129 17.32 -3.53 -2.60
C ARG A 129 17.69 -3.21 -1.16
N VAL A 130 18.12 -1.97 -0.89
CA VAL A 130 18.50 -1.54 0.47
C VAL A 130 17.32 -1.65 1.44
N LEU A 131 16.12 -1.27 1.01
CA LEU A 131 14.93 -1.34 1.86
C LEU A 131 14.57 -2.77 2.22
N VAL A 132 14.49 -3.67 1.24
CA VAL A 132 14.07 -5.06 1.48
C VAL A 132 15.13 -5.88 2.20
N GLU A 133 16.43 -5.61 1.98
CA GLU A 133 17.52 -6.38 2.59
C GLU A 133 17.95 -5.86 3.96
N LYS A 134 17.91 -4.54 4.20
CA LYS A 134 18.54 -3.91 5.36
C LYS A 134 17.59 -3.14 6.28
N VAL A 135 16.47 -2.68 5.78
CA VAL A 135 15.56 -1.81 6.54
C VAL A 135 14.33 -2.58 7.02
N PHE A 136 13.60 -3.21 6.12
CA PHE A 136 12.35 -3.92 6.44
C PHE A 136 12.53 -5.09 7.42
N PRO A 137 13.62 -5.88 7.37
CA PRO A 137 13.81 -7.00 8.31
C PRO A 137 13.87 -6.59 9.79
N ARG A 138 13.96 -5.30 10.07
CA ARG A 138 13.90 -4.77 11.45
C ARG A 138 12.48 -4.75 12.02
N GLN A 139 11.45 -4.76 11.17
CA GLN A 139 10.06 -4.57 11.58
C GLN A 139 9.09 -5.55 10.89
N ALA A 140 9.55 -6.32 9.92
CA ALA A 140 8.73 -7.25 9.13
C ALA A 140 9.52 -8.50 8.73
N ASP A 141 8.81 -9.60 8.49
CA ASP A 141 9.36 -10.71 7.73
C ASP A 141 9.38 -10.33 6.26
N VAL A 142 10.51 -10.51 5.59
CA VAL A 142 10.64 -10.24 4.15
C VAL A 142 10.75 -11.56 3.41
N LEU A 143 9.77 -11.83 2.56
CA LEU A 143 9.63 -13.07 1.81
C LEU A 143 9.42 -12.75 0.33
N THR A 144 9.66 -13.72 -0.52
CA THR A 144 9.11 -13.73 -1.89
C THR A 144 7.65 -14.17 -1.89
N VAL A 145 6.93 -13.91 -2.97
CA VAL A 145 5.56 -14.42 -3.16
C VAL A 145 5.53 -15.95 -3.07
N SER A 146 6.55 -16.63 -3.64
CA SER A 146 6.64 -18.10 -3.61
C SER A 146 6.85 -18.64 -2.19
N GLU A 147 7.77 -18.05 -1.42
CA GLU A 147 8.02 -18.43 -0.04
C GLU A 147 6.78 -18.22 0.83
N TRP A 148 6.14 -17.06 0.69
CA TRP A 148 4.89 -16.80 1.41
C TRP A 148 3.78 -17.76 1.01
N ALA A 149 3.59 -18.02 -0.29
CA ALA A 149 2.56 -18.93 -0.77
C ALA A 149 2.76 -20.37 -0.28
N ALA A 150 4.00 -20.79 -0.06
CA ALA A 150 4.32 -22.09 0.53
C ALA A 150 3.94 -22.21 2.03
N THR A 151 3.69 -21.10 2.72
CA THR A 151 3.20 -21.10 4.12
C THR A 151 1.68 -21.21 4.23
N LEU A 152 0.97 -21.13 3.09
CA LEU A 152 -0.49 -21.20 3.06
C LEU A 152 -0.98 -22.66 3.11
N PRO A 153 -2.17 -22.90 3.70
CA PRO A 153 -2.76 -24.23 3.74
C PRO A 153 -3.22 -24.74 2.36
#